data_846142da219d621933b934d1abf171fc
#
_entry.id   846142da219d621933b934d1abf171fc
#
_cell.length_a   1.000
_cell.length_b   1.000
_cell.length_c   1.000
_cell.angle_alpha   90.00
_cell.angle_beta   90.00
_cell.angle_gamma   90.00
#
_symmetry.space_group_name_H-M   'P 1'
#
loop_
_entity.id
_entity.type
_entity.pdbx_description
1 polymer ?
#
loop_
_entity_poly.entity_id
_entity_poly.type
_entity_poly.pdbx_seq_one_letter_code
_entity_poly.pdbx_strand_id
1 'polypeptide(L)'
;MKNVLVGATFALMAGAAPVFAEMTDIRFTLGWKTQGSDAPFLLALDKGYFEDEGLNVSIDQGEGSAATVTRIMGGAYDAGFGDINAIIQNAAARPGEAPVMVYQLWNRPPFAIVTPKTAGIENPEDFEGKTLGGAQG
;
A
#
# COMPACT_ATOMS: atom_id res chain seq x y z
N MET A 1 -44.70 61.43 28.18
CA MET A 1 -44.70 59.96 28.34
C MET A 1 -43.92 59.38 27.18
N LYS A 2 -42.66 58.93 27.45
CA LYS A 2 -41.77 58.40 26.43
C LYS A 2 -41.73 56.87 26.61
N ASN A 3 -42.22 56.11 25.64
CA ASN A 3 -42.14 54.64 25.61
C ASN A 3 -40.78 54.21 25.00
N VAL A 4 -39.96 53.57 25.84
CA VAL A 4 -38.70 52.92 25.39
C VAL A 4 -39.03 51.50 25.04
N LEU A 5 -38.94 51.15 23.76
CA LEU A 5 -39.00 49.76 23.26
C LEU A 5 -37.60 49.13 23.44
N VAL A 6 -37.50 48.17 24.34
CA VAL A 6 -36.31 47.31 24.48
C VAL A 6 -36.45 46.15 23.51
N GLY A 7 -35.68 46.20 22.42
CA GLY A 7 -35.57 45.10 21.47
C GLY A 7 -34.61 44.02 22.00
N ALA A 8 -35.12 42.81 22.29
CA ALA A 8 -34.29 41.67 22.64
C ALA A 8 -33.75 41.01 21.36
N THR A 9 -32.45 41.16 21.13
CA THR A 9 -31.75 40.45 20.04
C THR A 9 -31.43 39.01 20.48
N PHE A 10 -32.15 38.04 19.95
CA PHE A 10 -31.84 36.62 20.14
C PHE A 10 -30.72 36.27 19.16
N ALA A 11 -29.50 36.06 19.68
CA ALA A 11 -28.39 35.53 18.92
C ALA A 11 -28.59 34.00 18.76
N LEU A 12 -28.93 33.55 17.57
CA LEU A 12 -28.88 32.11 17.20
C LEU A 12 -27.41 31.66 17.18
N MET A 13 -26.95 30.98 18.22
CA MET A 13 -25.73 30.21 18.16
C MET A 13 -26.04 28.93 17.34
N ALA A 14 -25.72 28.95 16.06
CA ALA A 14 -25.67 27.74 15.23
C ALA A 14 -24.51 26.87 15.75
N GLY A 15 -24.84 25.89 16.57
CA GLY A 15 -23.87 24.84 16.98
C GLY A 15 -23.41 24.08 15.75
N ALA A 16 -22.18 24.25 15.34
CA ALA A 16 -21.54 23.37 14.35
C ALA A 16 -21.46 21.97 14.98
N ALA A 17 -22.33 21.07 14.53
CA ALA A 17 -22.18 19.64 14.85
C ALA A 17 -20.84 19.18 14.26
N PRO A 18 -20.03 18.39 14.97
CA PRO A 18 -18.83 17.81 14.41
C PRO A 18 -19.24 16.95 13.19
N VAL A 19 -18.83 17.35 12.00
CA VAL A 19 -18.90 16.50 10.82
C VAL A 19 -17.81 15.44 11.02
N PHE A 20 -18.17 14.26 11.49
CA PHE A 20 -17.29 13.10 11.40
C PHE A 20 -17.13 12.83 9.90
N ALA A 21 -15.94 13.08 9.38
CA ALA A 21 -15.62 12.66 8.03
C ALA A 21 -15.78 11.14 7.97
N GLU A 22 -16.58 10.66 7.01
CA GLU A 22 -16.74 9.23 6.78
C GLU A 22 -15.37 8.65 6.41
N MET A 23 -14.90 7.65 7.16
CA MET A 23 -13.63 7.00 6.89
C MET A 23 -13.75 6.15 5.62
N THR A 24 -12.71 6.20 4.79
CA THR A 24 -12.65 5.37 3.59
C THR A 24 -12.03 4.02 3.93
N ASP A 25 -12.77 2.94 3.69
CA ASP A 25 -12.27 1.57 3.87
C ASP A 25 -11.28 1.22 2.75
N ILE A 26 -10.09 0.73 3.13
CA ILE A 26 -9.04 0.27 2.21
C ILE A 26 -8.62 -1.14 2.59
N ARG A 27 -8.79 -2.08 1.67
CA ARG A 27 -8.25 -3.44 1.78
C ARG A 27 -6.88 -3.44 1.09
N PHE A 28 -5.84 -3.67 1.89
CA PHE A 28 -4.46 -3.64 1.42
C PHE A 28 -3.84 -5.05 1.50
N THR A 29 -3.17 -5.50 0.43
CA THR A 29 -2.42 -6.76 0.44
C THR A 29 -0.92 -6.51 0.41
N LEU A 30 -0.17 -7.16 1.30
CA LEU A 30 1.29 -7.20 1.23
C LEU A 30 1.75 -7.98 -0.01
N GLY A 31 3.02 -7.82 -0.39
CA GLY A 31 3.62 -8.54 -1.51
C GLY A 31 3.93 -10.01 -1.20
N TRP A 32 4.17 -10.33 0.07
CA TRP A 32 4.53 -11.68 0.54
C TRP A 32 4.00 -11.92 1.96
N LYS A 33 4.44 -13.02 2.58
CA LYS A 33 4.21 -13.27 4.00
C LYS A 33 4.84 -12.15 4.82
N THR A 34 4.20 -11.78 5.92
CA THR A 34 4.65 -10.69 6.79
C THR A 34 6.10 -10.88 7.22
N GLN A 35 6.91 -9.88 6.99
CA GLN A 35 8.34 -9.87 7.32
C GLN A 35 8.80 -8.47 7.76
N GLY A 36 10.04 -8.35 8.21
CA GLY A 36 10.54 -7.08 8.76
C GLY A 36 10.51 -5.89 7.80
N SER A 37 10.57 -6.14 6.49
CA SER A 37 10.44 -5.10 5.46
C SER A 37 9.05 -4.47 5.37
N ASP A 38 8.02 -5.12 5.93
CA ASP A 38 6.65 -4.62 5.94
C ASP A 38 6.36 -3.71 7.15
N ALA A 39 7.36 -3.53 8.03
CA ALA A 39 7.25 -2.70 9.23
C ALA A 39 6.66 -1.29 8.98
N PRO A 40 6.97 -0.57 7.89
CA PRO A 40 6.37 0.74 7.62
C PRO A 40 4.85 0.71 7.57
N PHE A 41 4.26 -0.30 6.94
CA PHE A 41 2.80 -0.44 6.81
C PHE A 41 2.15 -0.82 8.15
N LEU A 42 2.74 -1.80 8.85
CA LEU A 42 2.22 -2.29 10.12
C LEU A 42 2.37 -1.25 11.23
N LEU A 43 3.46 -0.49 11.22
CA LEU A 43 3.67 0.59 12.18
C LEU A 43 2.70 1.75 11.92
N ALA A 44 2.41 2.08 10.67
CA ALA A 44 1.44 3.11 10.33
C ALA A 44 0.03 2.72 10.83
N LEU A 45 -0.33 1.44 10.70
CA LEU A 45 -1.58 0.90 11.24
C LEU A 45 -1.62 0.97 12.77
N ASP A 46 -0.56 0.48 13.44
CA ASP A 46 -0.46 0.45 14.92
C ASP A 46 -0.45 1.87 15.54
N LYS A 47 0.10 2.84 14.84
CA LYS A 47 0.18 4.24 15.28
C LYS A 47 -1.05 5.08 14.93
N GLY A 48 -2.03 4.53 14.22
CA GLY A 48 -3.22 5.26 13.79
C GLY A 48 -2.98 6.27 12.66
N TYR A 49 -1.84 6.22 11.96
CA TYR A 49 -1.53 7.19 10.91
C TYR A 49 -2.49 7.13 9.72
N PHE A 50 -3.08 5.97 9.45
CA PHE A 50 -4.12 5.85 8.43
C PHE A 50 -5.43 6.49 8.89
N GLU A 51 -5.80 6.30 10.15
CA GLU A 51 -7.00 6.90 10.74
C GLU A 51 -6.91 8.43 10.77
N ASP A 52 -5.72 8.97 11.07
CA ASP A 52 -5.46 10.41 11.04
C ASP A 52 -5.70 11.03 9.64
N GLU A 53 -5.55 10.21 8.59
CA GLU A 53 -5.81 10.59 7.19
C GLU A 53 -7.23 10.20 6.72
N GLY A 54 -8.10 9.75 7.63
CA GLY A 54 -9.48 9.36 7.31
C GLY A 54 -9.59 8.00 6.61
N LEU A 55 -8.61 7.12 6.78
CA LEU A 55 -8.58 5.80 6.17
C LEU A 55 -8.73 4.69 7.21
N ASN A 56 -9.65 3.76 6.97
CA ASN A 56 -9.76 2.51 7.71
C ASN A 56 -9.08 1.40 6.91
N VAL A 57 -7.81 1.11 7.24
CA VAL A 57 -6.97 0.19 6.45
C VAL A 57 -6.93 -1.19 7.08
N SER A 58 -7.30 -2.21 6.33
CA SER A 58 -7.03 -3.62 6.66
C SER A 58 -5.85 -4.14 5.83
N ILE A 59 -4.91 -4.84 6.48
CA ILE A 59 -3.68 -5.33 5.84
C ILE A 59 -3.62 -6.84 5.91
N ASP A 60 -3.57 -7.49 4.75
CA ASP A 60 -3.44 -8.94 4.61
C ASP A 60 -2.09 -9.36 4.01
N GLN A 61 -1.66 -10.58 4.33
CA GLN A 61 -0.46 -11.16 3.76
C GLN A 61 -0.62 -11.43 2.26
N GLY A 62 0.48 -11.28 1.53
CA GLY A 62 0.58 -11.58 0.11
C GLY A 62 1.06 -13.00 -0.19
N GLU A 63 1.09 -13.30 -1.50
CA GLU A 63 1.55 -14.57 -2.08
C GLU A 63 2.41 -14.35 -3.32
N GLY A 64 3.10 -13.20 -3.40
CA GLY A 64 3.91 -12.78 -4.52
C GLY A 64 3.31 -11.57 -5.26
N SER A 65 4.17 -10.81 -5.91
CA SER A 65 3.77 -9.56 -6.58
C SER A 65 2.78 -9.79 -7.72
N ALA A 66 2.89 -10.91 -8.45
CA ALA A 66 1.93 -11.28 -9.47
C ALA A 66 0.53 -11.54 -8.88
N ALA A 67 0.46 -12.19 -7.71
CA ALA A 67 -0.79 -12.40 -6.99
C ALA A 67 -1.39 -11.07 -6.51
N THR A 68 -0.55 -10.14 -6.02
CA THR A 68 -0.98 -8.78 -5.63
C THR A 68 -1.66 -8.07 -6.78
N VAL A 69 -1.04 -8.03 -7.97
CA VAL A 69 -1.62 -7.44 -9.18
C VAL A 69 -2.97 -8.09 -9.53
N THR A 70 -3.04 -9.42 -9.53
CA THR A 70 -4.26 -10.17 -9.82
C THR A 70 -5.39 -9.85 -8.84
N ARG A 71 -5.08 -9.75 -7.55
CA ARG A 71 -6.05 -9.45 -6.48
C ARG A 71 -6.63 -8.04 -6.61
N ILE A 72 -5.79 -7.06 -6.94
CA ILE A 72 -6.23 -5.66 -7.17
C ILE A 72 -7.10 -5.59 -8.41
N MET A 73 -6.67 -6.18 -9.52
CA MET A 73 -7.45 -6.20 -10.76
C MET A 73 -8.78 -6.93 -10.64
N GLY A 74 -8.84 -7.96 -9.78
CA GLY A 74 -10.07 -8.70 -9.48
C GLY A 74 -10.99 -7.99 -8.49
N GLY A 75 -10.61 -6.82 -7.96
CA GLY A 75 -11.39 -6.05 -6.98
C GLY A 75 -11.44 -6.67 -5.58
N ALA A 76 -10.59 -7.67 -5.29
CA ALA A 76 -10.50 -8.25 -3.96
C ALA A 76 -9.78 -7.31 -2.98
N TYR A 77 -8.86 -6.50 -3.49
CA TYR A 77 -8.11 -5.48 -2.74
C TYR A 77 -8.13 -4.16 -3.50
N ASP A 78 -8.07 -3.07 -2.74
CA ASP A 78 -8.11 -1.71 -3.26
C ASP A 78 -6.69 -1.19 -3.53
N ALA A 79 -5.71 -1.67 -2.76
CA ALA A 79 -4.30 -1.35 -2.91
C ALA A 79 -3.42 -2.55 -2.48
N GLY A 80 -2.12 -2.47 -2.79
CA GLY A 80 -1.18 -3.49 -2.38
C GLY A 80 0.26 -3.09 -2.61
N PHE A 81 1.17 -3.86 -2.00
CA PHE A 81 2.60 -3.71 -2.12
C PHE A 81 3.17 -4.85 -2.96
N GLY A 82 4.06 -4.53 -3.90
CA GLY A 82 4.69 -5.53 -4.76
C GLY A 82 5.79 -4.94 -5.64
N ASP A 83 6.42 -5.80 -6.44
CA ASP A 83 7.43 -5.41 -7.40
C ASP A 83 6.77 -4.79 -8.64
N ILE A 84 7.28 -3.65 -9.09
CA ILE A 84 6.79 -2.95 -10.28
C ILE A 84 6.86 -3.81 -11.55
N ASN A 85 7.80 -4.76 -11.63
CA ASN A 85 7.91 -5.65 -12.79
C ASN A 85 6.63 -6.47 -13.00
N ALA A 86 5.92 -6.83 -11.94
CA ALA A 86 4.62 -7.52 -12.05
C ALA A 86 3.56 -6.62 -12.72
N ILE A 87 3.56 -5.31 -12.44
CA ILE A 87 2.69 -4.33 -13.11
C ILE A 87 3.09 -4.21 -14.59
N ILE A 88 4.39 -4.09 -14.88
CA ILE A 88 4.90 -3.97 -16.26
C ILE A 88 4.52 -5.20 -17.10
N GLN A 89 4.72 -6.41 -16.56
CA GLN A 89 4.36 -7.65 -17.25
C GLN A 89 2.85 -7.74 -17.49
N ASN A 90 2.04 -7.33 -16.52
CA ASN A 90 0.60 -7.31 -16.68
C ASN A 90 0.16 -6.27 -17.72
N ALA A 91 0.72 -5.07 -17.69
CA ALA A 91 0.45 -4.01 -18.67
C ALA A 91 0.82 -4.43 -20.10
N ALA A 92 1.91 -5.17 -20.26
CA ALA A 92 2.31 -5.73 -21.56
C ALA A 92 1.32 -6.80 -22.06
N ALA A 93 0.80 -7.64 -21.15
CA ALA A 93 -0.16 -8.68 -21.49
C ALA A 93 -1.59 -8.15 -21.67
N ARG A 94 -1.97 -7.10 -20.95
CA ARG A 94 -3.31 -6.49 -20.93
C ARG A 94 -3.21 -4.96 -20.93
N PRO A 95 -2.94 -4.33 -22.07
CA PRO A 95 -2.83 -2.88 -22.17
C PRO A 95 -4.10 -2.18 -21.68
N GLY A 96 -3.92 -1.22 -20.75
CA GLY A 96 -5.00 -0.42 -20.19
C GLY A 96 -5.71 -1.01 -18.96
N GLU A 97 -5.37 -2.24 -18.53
CA GLU A 97 -5.99 -2.89 -17.37
C GLU A 97 -5.09 -2.98 -16.14
N ALA A 98 -3.81 -2.60 -16.25
CA ALA A 98 -2.87 -2.73 -15.16
C ALA A 98 -3.17 -1.75 -14.01
N PRO A 99 -2.88 -2.14 -12.74
CA PRO A 99 -2.92 -1.22 -11.61
C PRO A 99 -1.98 -0.03 -11.80
N VAL A 100 -2.30 1.09 -11.18
CA VAL A 100 -1.45 2.29 -11.20
C VAL A 100 -0.50 2.24 -10.01
N MET A 101 0.80 2.46 -10.24
CA MET A 101 1.77 2.67 -9.17
C MET A 101 1.63 4.09 -8.64
N VAL A 102 1.30 4.23 -7.36
CA VAL A 102 1.11 5.53 -6.70
C VAL A 102 2.31 5.98 -5.89
N TYR A 103 3.14 5.04 -5.43
CA TYR A 103 4.32 5.33 -4.61
C TYR A 103 5.39 4.24 -4.75
N GLN A 104 6.66 4.63 -4.73
CA GLN A 104 7.80 3.72 -4.72
C GLN A 104 8.53 3.81 -3.38
N LEU A 105 8.41 2.75 -2.57
CA LEU A 105 9.03 2.69 -1.25
C LEU A 105 10.56 2.54 -1.34
N TRP A 106 11.03 1.68 -2.28
CA TRP A 106 12.46 1.46 -2.50
C TRP A 106 12.84 1.73 -3.96
N ASN A 107 13.80 2.60 -4.16
CA ASN A 107 14.38 2.90 -5.48
C ASN A 107 15.58 2.00 -5.83
N ARG A 108 16.01 1.16 -4.90
CA ARG A 108 17.02 0.12 -5.08
C ARG A 108 16.49 -1.17 -4.45
N PRO A 109 15.98 -2.11 -5.25
CA PRO A 109 15.46 -3.36 -4.73
C PRO A 109 16.58 -4.13 -4.02
N PRO A 110 16.33 -4.70 -2.83
CA PRO A 110 17.32 -5.40 -2.02
C PRO A 110 17.52 -6.84 -2.50
N PHE A 111 17.43 -7.08 -3.79
CA PHE A 111 17.65 -8.40 -4.35
C PHE A 111 19.12 -8.68 -4.54
N ALA A 112 19.54 -9.87 -4.15
CA ALA A 112 20.87 -10.38 -4.33
C ALA A 112 20.83 -11.86 -4.69
N ILE A 113 21.81 -12.31 -5.45
CA ILE A 113 22.03 -13.74 -5.65
C ILE A 113 22.96 -14.22 -4.53
N VAL A 114 22.53 -15.24 -3.80
CA VAL A 114 23.28 -15.82 -2.68
C VAL A 114 23.79 -17.20 -3.10
N THR A 115 25.09 -17.42 -2.92
CA THR A 115 25.72 -18.69 -3.23
C THR A 115 26.58 -19.17 -2.05
N PRO A 116 26.79 -20.48 -1.83
CA PRO A 116 27.78 -20.96 -0.91
C PRO A 116 29.18 -20.49 -1.34
N LYS A 117 30.05 -20.12 -0.39
CA LYS A 117 31.44 -19.75 -0.69
C LYS A 117 32.19 -20.83 -1.47
N THR A 118 31.82 -22.10 -1.23
CA THR A 118 32.42 -23.27 -1.90
C THR A 118 31.96 -23.45 -3.35
N ALA A 119 30.99 -22.67 -3.84
CA ALA A 119 30.49 -22.80 -5.20
C ALA A 119 31.42 -22.19 -6.25
N GLY A 120 32.42 -21.38 -5.82
CA GLY A 120 33.39 -20.75 -6.72
C GLY A 120 32.77 -19.74 -7.71
N ILE A 121 31.63 -19.13 -7.30
CA ILE A 121 30.94 -18.12 -8.11
C ILE A 121 31.37 -16.76 -7.59
N GLU A 122 32.10 -16.02 -8.43
CA GLU A 122 32.60 -14.68 -8.12
C GLU A 122 32.09 -13.60 -9.10
N ASN A 123 31.72 -14.02 -10.31
CA ASN A 123 31.26 -13.15 -11.39
C ASN A 123 29.96 -13.71 -12.00
N PRO A 124 29.18 -12.87 -12.69
CA PRO A 124 27.95 -13.31 -13.36
C PRO A 124 28.14 -14.47 -14.34
N GLU A 125 29.29 -14.53 -15.02
CA GLU A 125 29.63 -15.56 -16.00
C GLU A 125 29.75 -16.96 -15.34
N ASP A 126 30.08 -17.02 -14.05
CA ASP A 126 30.22 -18.27 -13.31
C ASP A 126 28.87 -18.97 -13.07
N PHE A 127 27.75 -18.29 -13.36
CA PHE A 127 26.40 -18.89 -13.32
C PHE A 127 26.07 -19.73 -14.54
N GLU A 128 26.85 -19.67 -15.61
CA GLU A 128 26.57 -20.45 -16.80
C GLU A 128 26.52 -21.94 -16.48
N GLY A 129 25.45 -22.61 -16.91
CA GLY A 129 25.19 -24.01 -16.63
C GLY A 129 24.79 -24.35 -15.18
N LYS A 130 24.60 -23.37 -14.30
CA LYS A 130 24.14 -23.59 -12.94
C LYS A 130 22.61 -23.51 -12.85
N THR A 131 22.06 -24.15 -11.80
CA THR A 131 20.66 -24.05 -11.49
C THR A 131 20.42 -22.92 -10.51
N LEU A 132 19.59 -21.96 -10.88
CA LEU A 132 19.16 -20.85 -10.02
C LEU A 132 17.82 -21.16 -9.38
N GLY A 133 17.75 -21.08 -8.05
CA GLY A 133 16.50 -21.10 -7.29
C GLY A 133 16.01 -19.68 -7.01
N GLY A 134 14.72 -19.45 -7.13
CA GLY A 134 14.10 -18.17 -6.83
C GLY A 134 12.67 -18.32 -6.35
N ALA A 135 12.17 -17.31 -5.64
CA ALA A 135 10.74 -17.20 -5.35
C ALA A 135 10.00 -16.77 -6.63
N GLN A 136 8.75 -17.22 -6.79
CA GLN A 136 7.88 -16.66 -7.80
C GLN A 136 7.48 -15.24 -7.38
N GLY A 137 7.90 -14.27 -8.15
CA GLY A 137 7.57 -12.85 -7.94
C GLY A 137 6.23 -12.46 -8.54
#